data_a4f0e246cb3b9618187d85d56eb13c05
#
_entry.id   a4f0e246cb3b9618187d85d56eb13c05
#
_cell.length_a   1.000
_cell.length_b   1.000
_cell.length_c   1.000
_cell.angle_alpha   90.00
_cell.angle_beta   90.00
_cell.angle_gamma   90.00
#
_symmetry.space_group_name_H-M   'P 1'
#
loop_
_entity.id
_entity.type
_entity.pdbx_description
1 polymer ?
#
loop_
_entity_poly.entity_id
_entity_poly.type
_entity_poly.pdbx_seq_one_letter_code
_entity_poly.pdbx_strand_id
1 'polypeptide(L)'
;RQVMESILTSIKKSLGIGAEYTHFDDILVFHINSVFSILTQLGVGPSKGFSISDSSAAWDDYIPNGETLQFVKTYMSLKVKLIFDPPLVAAVLEAAKAQISELEWRIQVAAETENTSGGDADPYTGEYEVVPKAFSSQTLETANKVLDENVVVAEVPYFETSNTSAGKTAYI
;
A
#
# COMPACT_ATOMS: atom_id res chain seq x y z
N ARG A 1 -31.24 -8.21 -3.48
CA ARG A 1 -30.29 -9.27 -3.08
C ARG A 1 -29.06 -9.07 -3.93
N GLN A 2 -28.02 -8.50 -3.35
CA GLN A 2 -26.73 -8.40 -4.01
C GLN A 2 -26.23 -9.84 -4.23
N VAL A 3 -26.01 -10.21 -5.46
CA VAL A 3 -25.43 -11.53 -5.79
C VAL A 3 -23.97 -11.45 -5.35
N MET A 4 -23.62 -12.19 -4.31
CA MET A 4 -22.23 -12.32 -3.88
C MET A 4 -21.44 -12.93 -5.03
N GLU A 5 -20.44 -12.19 -5.53
CA GLU A 5 -19.63 -12.63 -6.65
C GLU A 5 -18.56 -13.62 -6.16
N SER A 6 -18.65 -14.88 -6.61
CA SER A 6 -17.67 -15.91 -6.31
C SER A 6 -16.29 -15.56 -6.86
N ILE A 7 -15.26 -15.71 -6.03
CA ILE A 7 -13.86 -15.47 -6.38
C ILE A 7 -13.44 -16.38 -7.53
N LEU A 8 -13.61 -17.70 -7.39
CA LEU A 8 -13.23 -18.67 -8.42
C LEU A 8 -13.96 -18.43 -9.73
N THR A 9 -15.27 -18.20 -9.66
CA THR A 9 -16.09 -17.99 -10.87
C THR A 9 -15.69 -16.70 -11.59
N SER A 10 -15.37 -15.62 -10.87
CA SER A 10 -14.93 -14.36 -11.47
C SER A 10 -13.56 -14.49 -12.16
N ILE A 11 -12.64 -15.24 -11.56
CA ILE A 11 -11.33 -15.52 -12.16
C ILE A 11 -11.48 -16.41 -13.40
N LYS A 12 -12.29 -17.48 -13.35
CA LYS A 12 -12.60 -18.30 -14.53
C LYS A 12 -13.14 -17.44 -15.68
N LYS A 13 -14.08 -16.54 -15.40
CA LYS A 13 -14.64 -15.62 -16.38
C LYS A 13 -13.56 -14.71 -16.99
N SER A 14 -12.62 -14.21 -16.21
CA SER A 14 -11.51 -13.37 -16.70
C SER A 14 -10.54 -14.14 -17.61
N LEU A 15 -10.46 -15.45 -17.45
CA LEU A 15 -9.66 -16.36 -18.29
C LEU A 15 -10.44 -16.88 -19.51
N GLY A 16 -11.73 -16.53 -19.65
CA GLY A 16 -12.58 -17.06 -20.72
C GLY A 16 -13.09 -18.48 -20.48
N ILE A 17 -13.03 -18.96 -19.22
CA ILE A 17 -13.48 -20.30 -18.83
C ILE A 17 -14.93 -20.21 -18.33
N GLY A 18 -15.82 -21.06 -18.83
CA GLY A 18 -17.21 -21.15 -18.35
C GLY A 18 -17.27 -21.58 -16.87
N ALA A 19 -18.24 -21.04 -16.13
CA ALA A 19 -18.41 -21.31 -14.71
C ALA A 19 -18.59 -22.82 -14.41
N GLU A 20 -19.30 -23.51 -15.29
CA GLU A 20 -19.61 -24.94 -15.20
C GLU A 20 -18.47 -25.86 -15.59
N TYR A 21 -17.39 -25.34 -16.18
CA TYR A 21 -16.22 -26.13 -16.59
C TYR A 21 -15.24 -26.28 -15.43
N THR A 22 -15.30 -27.38 -14.72
CA THR A 22 -14.60 -27.61 -13.44
C THR A 22 -13.21 -28.24 -13.57
N HIS A 23 -12.79 -28.62 -14.79
CA HIS A 23 -11.53 -29.35 -15.01
C HIS A 23 -10.28 -28.63 -14.46
N PHE A 24 -10.28 -27.31 -14.43
CA PHE A 24 -9.15 -26.51 -13.97
C PHE A 24 -9.34 -25.93 -12.57
N ASP A 25 -10.44 -26.24 -11.88
CA ASP A 25 -10.78 -25.60 -10.62
C ASP A 25 -9.68 -25.79 -9.57
N ASP A 26 -9.15 -27.01 -9.41
CA ASP A 26 -8.11 -27.28 -8.42
C ASP A 26 -6.83 -26.48 -8.66
N ILE A 27 -6.38 -26.38 -9.92
CA ILE A 27 -5.16 -25.63 -10.25
C ILE A 27 -5.39 -24.11 -10.14
N LEU A 28 -6.59 -23.65 -10.50
CA LEU A 28 -6.95 -22.24 -10.33
C LEU A 28 -7.05 -21.87 -8.85
N VAL A 29 -7.65 -22.70 -8.00
CA VAL A 29 -7.67 -22.53 -6.55
C VAL A 29 -6.26 -22.44 -5.99
N PHE A 30 -5.35 -23.30 -6.42
CA PHE A 30 -3.94 -23.24 -6.01
C PHE A 30 -3.29 -21.91 -6.37
N HIS A 31 -3.47 -21.43 -7.61
CA HIS A 31 -2.89 -20.15 -8.04
C HIS A 31 -3.54 -18.96 -7.33
N ILE A 32 -4.86 -18.95 -7.15
CA ILE A 32 -5.58 -17.93 -6.40
C ILE A 32 -5.07 -17.83 -4.96
N ASN A 33 -4.91 -18.95 -4.27
CA ASN A 33 -4.40 -19.00 -2.91
C ASN A 33 -2.95 -18.50 -2.82
N SER A 34 -2.13 -18.79 -3.83
CA SER A 34 -0.77 -18.24 -3.91
C SER A 34 -0.78 -16.71 -4.02
N VAL A 35 -1.72 -16.14 -4.79
CA VAL A 35 -1.87 -14.68 -4.89
C VAL A 35 -2.42 -14.08 -3.60
N PHE A 36 -3.34 -14.73 -2.91
CA PHE A 36 -3.79 -14.29 -1.59
C PHE A 36 -2.65 -14.22 -0.57
N SER A 37 -1.70 -15.16 -0.63
CA SER A 37 -0.50 -15.09 0.23
C SER A 37 0.35 -13.85 -0.06
N ILE A 38 0.48 -13.45 -1.32
CA ILE A 38 1.17 -12.21 -1.70
C ILE A 38 0.40 -10.99 -1.19
N LEU A 39 -0.92 -10.94 -1.38
CA LEU A 39 -1.77 -9.85 -0.92
C LEU A 39 -1.70 -9.67 0.61
N THR A 40 -1.64 -10.77 1.36
CA THR A 40 -1.43 -10.72 2.81
C THR A 40 -0.09 -10.08 3.16
N GLN A 41 0.98 -10.36 2.40
CA GLN A 41 2.29 -9.71 2.59
C GLN A 41 2.28 -8.22 2.22
N LEU A 42 1.43 -7.81 1.29
CA LEU A 42 1.19 -6.40 0.94
C LEU A 42 0.29 -5.68 1.97
N GLY A 43 -0.14 -6.37 3.01
CA GLY A 43 -0.97 -5.79 4.08
C GLY A 43 -2.46 -5.74 3.78
N VAL A 44 -2.95 -6.45 2.77
CA VAL A 44 -4.37 -6.45 2.37
C VAL A 44 -5.07 -7.74 2.79
N GLY A 45 -6.29 -7.58 3.28
CA GLY A 45 -7.15 -8.68 3.73
C GLY A 45 -6.90 -9.10 5.18
N PRO A 46 -7.44 -10.24 5.60
CA PRO A 46 -7.29 -10.71 6.96
C PRO A 46 -5.83 -10.97 7.34
N SER A 47 -5.39 -10.49 8.50
CA SER A 47 -4.00 -10.63 9.00
C SER A 47 -3.54 -12.07 9.14
N LYS A 48 -4.48 -13.01 9.31
CA LYS A 48 -4.22 -14.46 9.37
C LYS A 48 -4.09 -15.12 7.99
N GLY A 49 -4.21 -14.32 6.91
CA GLY A 49 -4.33 -14.81 5.55
C GLY A 49 -5.74 -15.20 5.16
N PHE A 50 -5.94 -15.45 3.87
CA PHE A 50 -7.19 -15.92 3.29
C PHE A 50 -6.91 -17.00 2.26
N SER A 51 -7.82 -17.97 2.15
CA SER A 51 -7.75 -19.02 1.14
C SER A 51 -9.15 -19.50 0.77
N ILE A 52 -9.27 -20.01 -0.44
CA ILE A 52 -10.50 -20.62 -0.93
C ILE A 52 -10.26 -22.12 -1.21
N SER A 53 -11.32 -22.91 -1.16
CA SER A 53 -11.29 -24.33 -1.52
C SER A 53 -12.13 -24.65 -2.76
N ASP A 54 -13.11 -23.80 -3.03
CA ASP A 54 -14.08 -24.01 -4.11
C ASP A 54 -14.73 -22.67 -4.54
N SER A 55 -15.84 -22.75 -5.26
CA SER A 55 -16.58 -21.58 -5.75
C SER A 55 -17.53 -20.95 -4.73
N SER A 56 -17.59 -21.42 -3.48
CA SER A 56 -18.50 -20.88 -2.46
C SER A 56 -18.01 -19.55 -1.88
N ALA A 57 -16.67 -19.33 -1.83
CA ALA A 57 -16.08 -18.12 -1.31
C ALA A 57 -16.35 -16.92 -2.21
N ALA A 58 -16.82 -15.82 -1.62
CA ALA A 58 -17.11 -14.56 -2.30
C ALA A 58 -16.03 -13.49 -2.00
N TRP A 59 -15.98 -12.47 -2.86
CA TRP A 59 -15.06 -11.36 -2.65
C TRP A 59 -15.35 -10.59 -1.36
N ASP A 60 -16.63 -10.49 -0.96
CA ASP A 60 -17.05 -9.82 0.27
C ASP A 60 -16.57 -10.57 1.54
N ASP A 61 -16.23 -11.86 1.43
CA ASP A 61 -15.63 -12.64 2.52
C ASP A 61 -14.14 -12.29 2.72
N TYR A 62 -13.51 -11.74 1.69
CA TYR A 62 -12.10 -11.36 1.72
C TYR A 62 -11.89 -9.94 2.25
N ILE A 63 -12.45 -8.94 1.58
CA ILE A 63 -12.45 -7.54 2.00
C ILE A 63 -13.75 -6.85 1.60
N PRO A 64 -14.17 -5.79 2.33
CA PRO A 64 -15.36 -5.02 1.99
C PRO A 64 -15.31 -4.48 0.56
N ASN A 65 -16.47 -4.32 -0.06
CA ASN A 65 -16.55 -3.74 -1.39
C ASN A 65 -16.12 -2.27 -1.37
N GLY A 66 -15.13 -1.93 -2.17
CA GLY A 66 -14.54 -0.61 -2.26
C GLY A 66 -13.51 -0.51 -3.38
N GLU A 67 -12.78 0.59 -3.42
CA GLU A 67 -11.75 0.83 -4.44
C GLU A 67 -10.62 -0.20 -4.36
N THR A 68 -10.15 -0.50 -3.15
CA THR A 68 -9.11 -1.50 -2.88
C THR A 68 -9.50 -2.87 -3.43
N LEU A 69 -10.78 -3.29 -3.28
CA LEU A 69 -11.26 -4.54 -3.84
C LEU A 69 -11.16 -4.58 -5.37
N GLN A 70 -11.39 -3.46 -6.07
CA GLN A 70 -11.28 -3.42 -7.52
C GLN A 70 -9.83 -3.60 -7.98
N PHE A 71 -8.87 -2.98 -7.29
CA PHE A 71 -7.44 -3.21 -7.54
C PHE A 71 -7.05 -4.66 -7.30
N VAL A 72 -7.51 -5.27 -6.21
CA VAL A 72 -7.26 -6.67 -5.88
C VAL A 72 -7.83 -7.60 -6.94
N LYS A 73 -9.06 -7.40 -7.40
CA LYS A 73 -9.69 -8.22 -8.46
C LYS A 73 -8.87 -8.18 -9.76
N THR A 74 -8.44 -6.99 -10.16
CA THR A 74 -7.64 -6.81 -11.37
C THR A 74 -6.26 -7.47 -11.21
N TYR A 75 -5.60 -7.24 -10.08
CA TYR A 75 -4.32 -7.84 -9.75
C TYR A 75 -4.37 -9.37 -9.76
N MET A 76 -5.34 -9.95 -9.05
CA MET A 76 -5.56 -11.40 -9.00
C MET A 76 -5.75 -11.98 -10.40
N SER A 77 -6.60 -11.36 -11.20
CA SER A 77 -6.88 -11.82 -12.57
C SER A 77 -5.64 -11.81 -13.45
N LEU A 78 -4.83 -10.74 -13.39
CA LEU A 78 -3.59 -10.63 -14.15
C LEU A 78 -2.53 -11.64 -13.69
N LYS A 79 -2.32 -11.77 -12.38
CA LYS A 79 -1.35 -12.73 -11.82
C LYS A 79 -1.72 -14.17 -12.18
N VAL A 80 -2.98 -14.57 -11.98
CA VAL A 80 -3.42 -15.92 -12.33
C VAL A 80 -3.32 -16.15 -13.83
N LYS A 81 -3.69 -15.17 -14.67
CA LYS A 81 -3.57 -15.29 -16.12
C LYS A 81 -2.12 -15.51 -16.56
N LEU A 82 -1.17 -14.77 -16.01
CA LEU A 82 0.25 -14.91 -16.37
C LEU A 82 0.83 -16.28 -16.01
N ILE A 83 0.29 -16.93 -14.97
CA ILE A 83 0.76 -18.27 -14.56
C ILE A 83 0.04 -19.36 -15.34
N PHE A 84 -1.28 -19.22 -15.52
CA PHE A 84 -2.13 -20.25 -16.10
C PHE A 84 -2.12 -20.23 -17.64
N ASP A 85 -2.19 -19.05 -18.24
CA ASP A 85 -2.23 -18.84 -19.70
C ASP A 85 -1.45 -17.57 -20.09
N PRO A 86 -0.11 -17.64 -20.08
CA PRO A 86 0.74 -16.48 -20.35
C PRO A 86 0.60 -16.03 -21.82
N PRO A 87 0.54 -14.71 -22.09
CA PRO A 87 0.54 -14.19 -23.45
C PRO A 87 1.79 -14.60 -24.23
N LEU A 88 1.60 -15.05 -25.46
CA LEU A 88 2.72 -15.43 -26.34
C LEU A 88 3.46 -14.22 -26.93
N VAL A 89 2.81 -13.06 -26.97
CA VAL A 89 3.36 -11.81 -27.51
C VAL A 89 4.15 -11.10 -26.41
N ALA A 90 5.46 -10.94 -26.60
CA ALA A 90 6.35 -10.34 -25.60
C ALA A 90 5.89 -8.93 -25.15
N ALA A 91 5.43 -8.10 -26.06
CA ALA A 91 4.93 -6.75 -25.71
C ALA A 91 3.71 -6.80 -24.79
N VAL A 92 2.80 -7.77 -24.99
CA VAL A 92 1.62 -7.95 -24.13
C VAL A 92 2.04 -8.48 -22.75
N LEU A 93 3.00 -9.39 -22.71
CA LEU A 93 3.57 -9.91 -21.47
C LEU A 93 4.22 -8.80 -20.62
N GLU A 94 5.04 -7.95 -21.25
CA GLU A 94 5.69 -6.84 -20.56
C GLU A 94 4.69 -5.78 -20.09
N ALA A 95 3.67 -5.48 -20.88
CA ALA A 95 2.58 -4.59 -20.47
C ALA A 95 1.81 -5.14 -19.26
N ALA A 96 1.53 -6.44 -19.24
CA ALA A 96 0.86 -7.08 -18.10
C ALA A 96 1.73 -7.05 -16.83
N LYS A 97 3.04 -7.29 -16.94
CA LYS A 97 3.98 -7.19 -15.82
C LYS A 97 4.05 -5.75 -15.27
N ALA A 98 4.12 -4.75 -16.14
CA ALA A 98 4.15 -3.35 -15.75
C ALA A 98 2.84 -2.96 -15.00
N GLN A 99 1.70 -3.42 -15.48
CA GLN A 99 0.41 -3.18 -14.83
C GLN A 99 0.32 -3.89 -13.46
N ILE A 100 0.86 -5.09 -13.33
CA ILE A 100 0.94 -5.80 -12.05
C ILE A 100 1.77 -5.00 -11.04
N SER A 101 2.95 -4.51 -11.43
CA SER A 101 3.80 -3.70 -10.55
C SER A 101 3.12 -2.39 -10.12
N GLU A 102 2.40 -1.74 -11.02
CA GLU A 102 1.61 -0.56 -10.68
C GLU A 102 0.51 -0.88 -9.67
N LEU A 103 -0.21 -1.98 -9.86
CA LEU A 103 -1.27 -2.42 -8.96
C LEU A 103 -0.72 -2.82 -7.59
N GLU A 104 0.43 -3.49 -7.51
CA GLU A 104 1.10 -3.82 -6.25
C GLU A 104 1.39 -2.56 -5.43
N TRP A 105 1.94 -1.53 -6.08
CA TRP A 105 2.17 -0.26 -5.42
C TRP A 105 0.88 0.42 -4.93
N ARG A 106 -0.16 0.48 -5.78
CA ARG A 106 -1.47 1.08 -5.41
C ARG A 106 -2.14 0.34 -4.26
N ILE A 107 -2.10 -0.98 -4.28
CA ILE A 107 -2.65 -1.85 -3.24
C ILE A 107 -1.91 -1.61 -1.92
N GLN A 108 -0.59 -1.52 -1.94
CA GLN A 108 0.21 -1.24 -0.75
C GLN A 108 -0.11 0.12 -0.16
N VAL A 109 -0.16 1.17 -0.98
CA VAL A 109 -0.53 2.52 -0.53
C VAL A 109 -1.93 2.55 0.07
N ALA A 110 -2.91 1.87 -0.54
CA ALA A 110 -4.26 1.78 0.01
C ALA A 110 -4.28 1.06 1.36
N ALA A 111 -3.54 -0.04 1.51
CA ALA A 111 -3.44 -0.78 2.77
C ALA A 111 -2.79 0.07 3.89
N GLU A 112 -1.76 0.83 3.58
CA GLU A 112 -1.11 1.74 4.54
C GLU A 112 -2.07 2.84 4.99
N THR A 113 -2.86 3.39 4.07
CA THR A 113 -3.85 4.44 4.37
C THR A 113 -4.97 3.92 5.26
N GLU A 114 -5.48 2.72 5.00
CA GLU A 114 -6.51 2.08 5.83
C GLU A 114 -5.99 1.78 7.24
N ASN A 115 -4.75 1.31 7.37
CA ASN A 115 -4.11 1.03 8.65
C ASN A 115 -3.80 2.31 9.45
N THR A 116 -3.55 3.43 8.77
CA THR A 116 -3.29 4.72 9.42
C THR A 116 -4.60 5.39 9.89
N SER A 117 -5.71 5.14 9.19
CA SER A 117 -7.03 5.68 9.57
C SER A 117 -7.66 4.98 10.79
N GLY A 118 -7.12 3.85 11.23
CA GLY A 118 -7.57 3.10 12.41
C GLY A 118 -6.77 3.36 13.69
N GLY A 119 -5.77 4.18 13.65
CA GLY A 119 -4.94 4.59 14.77
C GLY A 119 -4.93 6.11 14.89
N ASP A 120 -5.76 6.67 15.76
CA ASP A 120 -5.60 8.02 16.32
C ASP A 120 -4.30 8.05 17.15
N ALA A 121 -3.18 7.97 16.47
CA ALA A 121 -1.91 8.36 17.01
C ALA A 121 -1.13 9.01 15.86
N ASP A 122 -1.51 10.22 15.52
CA ASP A 122 -0.54 11.17 15.06
C ASP A 122 0.57 11.21 16.13
N PRO A 123 1.77 10.69 15.85
CA PRO A 123 2.86 10.77 16.82
C PRO A 123 3.24 12.22 17.13
N TYR A 124 2.60 13.17 16.47
CA TYR A 124 2.75 14.61 16.62
C TYR A 124 1.55 15.31 17.29
N THR A 125 0.50 14.60 17.72
CA THR A 125 -0.55 15.17 18.57
C THR A 125 -0.19 15.22 20.06
N GLY A 126 1.06 15.07 20.40
CA GLY A 126 1.56 15.64 21.64
C GLY A 126 1.29 17.12 21.61
N GLU A 127 0.59 17.63 22.61
CA GLU A 127 0.37 19.05 22.83
C GLU A 127 1.74 19.75 22.84
N TYR A 128 2.17 20.21 21.65
CA TYR A 128 3.34 21.06 21.56
C TYR A 128 2.91 22.43 22.00
N GLU A 129 3.17 22.74 23.25
CA GLU A 129 3.15 24.12 23.68
C GLU A 129 4.22 24.87 22.88
N VAL A 130 3.81 25.51 21.79
CA VAL A 130 4.66 26.43 21.06
C VAL A 130 4.85 27.63 21.98
N VAL A 131 5.84 27.49 22.88
CA VAL A 131 6.28 28.64 23.64
C VAL A 131 7.11 29.50 22.70
N PRO A 132 6.63 30.68 22.30
CA PRO A 132 7.43 31.61 21.51
C PRO A 132 8.57 32.11 22.40
N LYS A 133 9.67 31.36 22.51
CA LYS A 133 10.89 31.85 23.07
C LYS A 133 11.56 32.74 22.06
N ALA A 134 11.71 34.00 22.39
CA ALA A 134 12.66 34.86 21.71
C ALA A 134 14.05 34.23 21.92
N PHE A 135 14.60 33.62 20.90
CA PHE A 135 15.94 33.03 20.92
C PHE A 135 16.96 34.16 20.96
N SER A 136 17.65 34.30 22.08
CA SER A 136 18.91 35.06 22.10
C SER A 136 20.01 34.21 21.45
N SER A 137 21.05 34.86 20.95
CA SER A 137 22.20 34.15 20.36
C SER A 137 22.82 33.09 21.28
N GLN A 138 22.77 33.29 22.60
CA GLN A 138 23.20 32.30 23.60
C GLN A 138 22.30 31.09 23.71
N THR A 139 21.01 31.25 23.43
CA THR A 139 20.05 30.13 23.43
C THR A 139 20.25 29.23 22.22
N LEU A 140 20.65 29.79 21.09
CA LEU A 140 20.99 29.06 19.86
C LEU A 140 22.26 28.19 20.07
N GLU A 141 23.28 28.70 20.72
CA GLU A 141 24.49 27.91 21.03
C GLU A 141 24.19 26.75 21.96
N THR A 142 23.32 26.95 22.94
CA THR A 142 22.93 25.90 23.88
C THR A 142 22.04 24.84 23.21
N ALA A 143 21.14 25.24 22.33
CA ALA A 143 20.31 24.32 21.57
C ALA A 143 21.14 23.47 20.60
N ASN A 144 22.07 24.06 19.88
CA ASN A 144 22.98 23.34 19.00
C ASN A 144 23.86 22.34 19.78
N LYS A 145 24.30 22.68 20.96
CA LYS A 145 25.09 21.78 21.79
C LYS A 145 24.29 20.57 22.30
N VAL A 146 23.01 20.74 22.58
CA VAL A 146 22.12 19.64 22.98
C VAL A 146 21.80 18.73 21.77
N LEU A 147 21.70 19.30 20.57
CA LEU A 147 21.49 18.52 19.36
C LEU A 147 22.72 17.70 18.97
N ASP A 148 23.94 18.24 19.17
CA ASP A 148 25.20 17.53 18.87
C ASP A 148 25.43 16.30 19.76
N GLU A 149 24.86 16.26 20.95
CA GLU A 149 25.05 15.14 21.88
C GLU A 149 24.11 13.96 21.65
N ASN A 150 22.96 14.15 20.96
CA ASN A 150 21.92 13.12 20.89
C ASN A 150 21.41 12.77 19.48
N VAL A 151 21.71 13.54 18.48
CA VAL A 151 21.24 13.29 17.10
C VAL A 151 22.35 13.64 16.13
N VAL A 152 22.72 12.70 15.27
CA VAL A 152 23.46 13.03 14.04
C VAL A 152 22.51 13.80 13.12
N VAL A 153 22.28 15.05 13.44
CA VAL A 153 21.61 15.96 12.50
C VAL A 153 22.65 16.32 11.46
N ALA A 154 22.42 15.94 10.22
CA ALA A 154 23.12 16.55 9.13
C ALA A 154 23.03 18.06 9.31
N GLU A 155 24.15 18.76 9.25
CA GLU A 155 24.22 20.20 9.39
C GLU A 155 23.06 20.87 8.62
N VAL A 156 22.14 21.44 9.35
CA VAL A 156 21.04 22.20 8.74
C VAL A 156 21.67 23.47 8.19
N PRO A 157 21.63 23.70 6.89
CA PRO A 157 22.27 24.87 6.31
C PRO A 157 21.60 26.13 6.86
N TYR A 158 22.42 26.99 7.40
CA TYR A 158 22.01 28.30 7.88
C TYR A 158 21.75 29.20 6.68
N PHE A 159 20.53 29.67 6.52
CA PHE A 159 20.17 30.60 5.45
C PHE A 159 20.15 32.03 5.98
N GLU A 160 21.03 32.84 5.49
CA GLU A 160 20.88 34.27 5.63
C GLU A 160 19.87 34.78 4.61
N THR A 161 18.76 35.30 5.08
CA THR A 161 17.89 36.06 4.19
C THR A 161 18.55 37.40 3.89
N SER A 162 18.79 37.65 2.62
CA SER A 162 19.42 38.88 2.12
C SER A 162 18.55 40.11 2.27
N ASN A 163 17.58 40.11 3.13
CA ASN A 163 16.76 41.27 3.40
C ASN A 163 17.47 42.10 4.48
N THR A 164 18.08 43.11 4.04
CA THR A 164 19.08 43.97 4.68
C THR A 164 18.67 44.68 5.94
N SER A 165 17.50 44.50 6.45
CA SER A 165 17.04 45.20 7.66
C SER A 165 16.78 44.30 8.86
N ALA A 166 16.83 42.98 8.73
CA ALA A 166 16.29 42.09 9.75
C ALA A 166 17.29 41.14 10.41
N GLY A 167 18.50 41.14 10.07
CA GLY A 167 19.43 40.19 10.68
C GLY A 167 19.16 38.75 10.20
N LYS A 168 19.92 37.87 10.74
CA LYS A 168 19.99 36.44 10.36
C LYS A 168 18.83 35.66 10.91
N THR A 169 18.20 34.84 10.07
CA THR A 169 17.16 33.93 10.47
C THR A 169 17.64 32.51 10.25
N ALA A 170 17.63 31.70 11.30
CA ALA A 170 17.93 30.29 11.22
C ALA A 170 16.62 29.51 10.99
N TYR A 171 16.62 28.57 10.09
CA TYR A 171 15.52 27.65 9.84
C TYR A 171 15.94 26.24 10.26
N ILE A 172 15.01 25.57 10.84
CA ILE A 172 15.14 24.14 11.20
C ILE A 172 14.45 23.32 10.12
#